data_d74392848b638cfdcc47cfca480bfb9e
#
_entry.id   d74392848b638cfdcc47cfca480bfb9e
#
_cell.length_a   1.000
_cell.length_b   1.000
_cell.length_c   1.000
_cell.angle_alpha   90.00
_cell.angle_beta   90.00
_cell.angle_gamma   90.00
#
_symmetry.space_group_name_H-M   'P 1'
#
loop_
_entity.id
_entity.type
_entity.pdbx_description
1 polymer ?
#
loop_
_entity_poly.entity_id
_entity_poly.type
_entity_poly.pdbx_seq_one_letter_code
_entity_poly.pdbx_strand_id
1 'polypeptide(L)'
;MALLNAFLRENGCTGLQHGENHQIWWVPVKIFNQLPIKQWKFNRPPDTDRIAEIHQHIVKAKRVDGIVYLADVEGDIVCYESNHRREALKGVSECADILIDIMWRSTDEDVKEEFFRLNKCVPVPDLYVSREVVVEASQLIAARDTFCKKYAMLKSTSANPHRPGFNPEGVLNDFLDITKIHKITVDELMKRLDKVNAQLATRNRKKLSENVIEKCEKSGLWLYAWNKRLNVLEFA
;
A
#
# COMPACT_ATOMS: atom_id res chain seq x y z
N MET A 1 8.78 -24.88 6.72
CA MET A 1 8.38 -24.94 8.15
C MET A 1 9.47 -25.48 9.07
N ALA A 2 9.85 -26.74 9.00
CA ALA A 2 10.84 -27.34 9.92
C ALA A 2 12.16 -26.56 9.98
N LEU A 3 12.68 -26.11 8.84
CA LEU A 3 13.95 -25.38 8.76
C LEU A 3 13.88 -24.01 9.45
N LEU A 4 12.81 -23.23 9.29
CA LEU A 4 12.69 -21.92 9.95
C LEU A 4 12.51 -22.06 11.47
N ASN A 5 11.68 -23.00 11.92
CA ASN A 5 11.51 -23.28 13.34
C ASN A 5 12.82 -23.77 13.97
N ALA A 6 13.58 -24.64 13.28
CA ALA A 6 14.89 -25.06 13.73
C ALA A 6 15.86 -23.88 13.82
N PHE A 7 15.96 -23.09 12.76
CA PHE A 7 16.79 -21.89 12.73
C PHE A 7 16.48 -20.91 13.87
N LEU A 8 15.20 -20.62 14.13
CA LEU A 8 14.82 -19.73 15.23
C LEU A 8 15.23 -20.29 16.59
N ARG A 9 14.99 -21.59 16.83
CA ARG A 9 15.39 -22.24 18.08
C ARG A 9 16.90 -22.32 18.28
N GLU A 10 17.66 -22.65 17.24
CA GLU A 10 19.13 -22.69 17.26
C GLU A 10 19.74 -21.31 17.54
N ASN A 11 19.05 -20.24 17.18
CA ASN A 11 19.45 -18.87 17.48
C ASN A 11 18.85 -18.35 18.80
N GLY A 12 18.35 -19.21 19.67
CA GLY A 12 17.88 -18.87 21.02
C GLY A 12 16.54 -18.14 21.06
N CYS A 13 15.78 -18.14 19.96
CA CYS A 13 14.46 -17.53 19.92
C CYS A 13 13.45 -18.39 20.68
N THR A 14 12.53 -17.75 21.40
CA THR A 14 11.46 -18.41 22.14
C THR A 14 10.15 -18.27 21.36
N GLY A 15 9.48 -19.39 21.11
CA GLY A 15 8.21 -19.44 20.40
C GLY A 15 7.11 -20.14 21.19
N LEU A 16 5.89 -19.62 21.06
CA LEU A 16 4.68 -20.18 21.66
C LEU A 16 3.65 -20.47 20.57
N GLN A 17 3.00 -21.63 20.66
CA GLN A 17 1.86 -21.93 19.81
C GLN A 17 0.69 -21.01 20.17
N HIS A 18 0.10 -20.38 19.16
CA HIS A 18 -1.04 -19.48 19.29
C HIS A 18 -2.10 -19.85 18.25
N GLY A 19 -3.14 -20.56 18.69
CA GLY A 19 -4.11 -21.12 17.75
C GLY A 19 -3.61 -22.38 17.04
N GLU A 20 -4.31 -22.78 15.98
CA GLU A 20 -4.07 -24.04 15.29
C GLU A 20 -2.85 -24.01 14.38
N ASN A 21 -2.66 -22.91 13.66
CA ASN A 21 -1.59 -22.72 12.69
C ASN A 21 -0.72 -21.48 12.92
N HIS A 22 -0.87 -20.79 14.06
CA HIS A 22 -0.10 -19.61 14.42
C HIS A 22 0.95 -19.89 15.50
N GLN A 23 2.11 -19.26 15.37
CA GLN A 23 3.15 -19.25 16.40
C GLN A 23 3.68 -17.85 16.59
N ILE A 24 3.67 -17.38 17.84
CA ILE A 24 4.29 -16.12 18.23
C ILE A 24 5.72 -16.41 18.68
N TRP A 25 6.66 -15.67 18.15
CA TRP A 25 8.07 -15.78 18.47
C TRP A 25 8.65 -14.47 18.99
N TRP A 26 9.49 -14.58 20.00
CA TRP A 26 10.38 -13.55 20.48
C TRP A 26 11.71 -13.68 19.75
N VAL A 27 12.07 -12.71 18.92
CA VAL A 27 13.21 -12.81 17.99
C VAL A 27 14.10 -11.59 18.13
N PRO A 28 15.41 -11.77 18.44
CA PRO A 28 16.36 -10.66 18.38
C PRO A 28 16.35 -10.02 16.99
N VAL A 29 16.34 -8.67 16.92
CA VAL A 29 16.28 -7.94 15.64
C VAL A 29 17.41 -8.38 14.69
N LYS A 30 18.60 -8.70 15.23
CA LYS A 30 19.71 -9.24 14.46
C LYS A 30 19.36 -10.55 13.73
N ILE A 31 18.61 -11.43 14.37
CA ILE A 31 18.18 -12.71 13.80
C ILE A 31 17.02 -12.46 12.83
N PHE A 32 16.08 -11.59 13.19
CA PHE A 32 14.98 -11.19 12.31
C PHE A 32 15.47 -10.68 10.95
N ASN A 33 16.51 -9.84 10.94
CA ASN A 33 17.10 -9.29 9.73
C ASN A 33 17.82 -10.32 8.83
N GLN A 34 18.05 -11.54 9.32
CA GLN A 34 18.60 -12.66 8.54
C GLN A 34 17.52 -13.53 7.89
N LEU A 35 16.26 -13.35 8.29
CA LEU A 35 15.16 -14.12 7.73
C LEU A 35 14.89 -13.70 6.28
N PRO A 36 14.64 -14.64 5.35
CA PRO A 36 14.35 -14.36 3.94
C PRO A 36 12.89 -13.93 3.76
N ILE A 37 12.49 -12.85 4.45
CA ILE A 37 11.13 -12.36 4.44
C ILE A 37 10.87 -11.55 3.18
N LYS A 38 9.92 -12.00 2.38
CA LYS A 38 9.41 -11.27 1.21
C LYS A 38 8.25 -10.35 1.63
N GLN A 39 7.98 -9.33 0.84
CA GLN A 39 6.72 -8.58 0.96
C GLN A 39 5.60 -9.42 0.34
N TRP A 40 4.46 -9.49 1.01
CA TRP A 40 3.28 -10.13 0.42
C TRP A 40 2.82 -9.33 -0.81
N LYS A 41 2.51 -10.03 -1.90
CA LYS A 41 2.24 -9.43 -3.22
C LYS A 41 1.08 -8.42 -3.26
N PHE A 42 0.15 -8.52 -2.30
CA PHE A 42 -0.98 -7.61 -2.19
C PHE A 42 -0.77 -6.44 -1.20
N ASN A 43 0.36 -6.40 -0.51
CA ASN A 43 0.71 -5.25 0.33
C ASN A 43 1.04 -4.03 -0.54
N ARG A 44 0.57 -2.87 -0.09
CA ARG A 44 1.04 -1.60 -0.66
C ARG A 44 2.55 -1.44 -0.44
N PRO A 45 3.27 -0.79 -1.37
CA PRO A 45 4.65 -0.41 -1.14
C PRO A 45 4.79 0.39 0.14
N PRO A 46 5.87 0.16 0.87
CA PRO A 46 6.14 0.92 2.08
C PRO A 46 6.38 2.40 1.76
N ASP A 47 5.81 3.28 2.57
CA ASP A 47 6.05 4.72 2.54
C ASP A 47 7.42 5.02 3.16
N THR A 48 8.30 5.68 2.42
CA THR A 48 9.69 5.97 2.84
C THR A 48 9.74 6.91 4.03
N ASP A 49 8.87 7.91 4.10
CA ASP A 49 8.85 8.88 5.20
C ASP A 49 8.39 8.18 6.49
N ARG A 50 7.37 7.32 6.36
CA ARG A 50 6.88 6.52 7.48
C ARG A 50 7.92 5.50 7.97
N ILE A 51 8.69 4.89 7.07
CA ILE A 51 9.80 4.00 7.44
C ILE A 51 10.84 4.78 8.24
N ALA A 52 11.24 5.98 7.78
CA ALA A 52 12.22 6.80 8.44
C ALA A 52 11.78 7.22 9.86
N GLU A 53 10.51 7.62 10.03
CA GLU A 53 9.94 7.92 11.35
C GLU A 53 10.01 6.73 12.30
N ILE A 54 9.57 5.54 11.84
CA ILE A 54 9.58 4.33 12.65
C ILE A 54 11.02 3.94 12.99
N HIS A 55 11.94 4.01 12.02
CA HIS A 55 13.36 3.72 12.24
C HIS A 55 13.96 4.62 13.33
N GLN A 56 13.75 5.94 13.24
CA GLN A 56 14.22 6.90 14.24
C GLN A 56 13.64 6.60 15.64
N HIS A 57 12.36 6.24 15.70
CA HIS A 57 11.73 5.86 16.97
C HIS A 57 12.38 4.61 17.57
N ILE A 58 12.58 3.55 16.76
CA ILE A 58 13.21 2.30 17.21
C ILE A 58 14.62 2.58 17.74
N VAL A 59 15.44 3.32 16.99
CA VAL A 59 16.82 3.65 17.40
C VAL A 59 16.83 4.45 18.70
N LYS A 60 15.96 5.42 18.84
CA LYS A 60 15.86 6.26 20.03
C LYS A 60 15.32 5.50 21.26
N ALA A 61 14.24 4.76 21.08
CA ALA A 61 13.59 4.02 22.16
C ALA A 61 14.28 2.69 22.51
N LYS A 62 15.14 2.18 21.62
CA LYS A 62 15.78 0.86 21.71
C LYS A 62 14.78 -0.28 21.89
N ARG A 63 13.60 -0.13 21.33
CA ARG A 63 12.54 -1.13 21.36
C ARG A 63 11.71 -1.07 20.08
N VAL A 64 11.08 -2.18 19.76
CA VAL A 64 10.13 -2.30 18.67
C VAL A 64 8.71 -2.43 19.22
N ASP A 65 7.84 -1.51 18.86
CA ASP A 65 6.44 -1.56 19.30
C ASP A 65 5.59 -2.42 18.35
N GLY A 66 4.78 -3.31 18.94
CA GLY A 66 3.83 -4.16 18.21
C GLY A 66 4.45 -5.41 17.59
N ILE A 67 3.66 -6.10 16.77
CA ILE A 67 3.96 -7.41 16.19
C ILE A 67 4.19 -7.24 14.68
N VAL A 68 5.11 -8.01 14.10
CA VAL A 68 5.22 -8.19 12.64
C VAL A 68 4.54 -9.52 12.28
N TYR A 69 3.60 -9.46 11.34
CA TYR A 69 2.81 -10.61 10.94
C TYR A 69 3.35 -11.22 9.65
N LEU A 70 3.69 -12.48 9.76
CA LEU A 70 4.29 -13.28 8.70
C LEU A 70 3.41 -14.47 8.35
N ALA A 71 3.52 -14.96 7.13
CA ALA A 71 2.86 -16.20 6.71
C ALA A 71 3.82 -17.07 5.89
N ASP A 72 3.71 -18.38 6.07
CA ASP A 72 4.35 -19.38 5.20
C ASP A 72 3.34 -19.73 4.08
N VAL A 73 3.57 -19.13 2.92
CA VAL A 73 2.77 -19.35 1.71
C VAL A 73 3.62 -20.13 0.70
N GLU A 74 3.25 -21.38 0.45
CA GLU A 74 3.96 -22.25 -0.50
C GLU A 74 5.47 -22.39 -0.24
N GLY A 75 5.88 -22.24 1.03
CA GLY A 75 7.28 -22.31 1.46
C GLY A 75 8.04 -20.98 1.47
N ASP A 76 7.43 -19.92 0.98
CA ASP A 76 7.95 -18.55 1.10
C ASP A 76 7.40 -17.89 2.38
N ILE A 77 8.29 -17.22 3.13
CA ILE A 77 7.88 -16.41 4.27
C ILE A 77 7.58 -15.00 3.78
N VAL A 78 6.31 -14.61 3.89
CA VAL A 78 5.84 -13.29 3.46
C VAL A 78 5.39 -12.45 4.64
N CYS A 79 5.72 -11.15 4.62
CA CYS A 79 5.18 -10.18 5.57
C CYS A 79 3.88 -9.62 5.00
N TYR A 80 2.73 -9.95 5.63
CA TYR A 80 1.43 -9.49 5.18
C TYR A 80 0.89 -8.29 5.99
N GLU A 81 1.40 -8.07 7.21
CA GLU A 81 1.07 -6.87 7.99
C GLU A 81 2.33 -6.33 8.68
N SER A 82 2.34 -5.02 8.96
CA SER A 82 3.48 -4.30 9.56
C SER A 82 4.72 -4.17 8.64
N ASN A 83 4.53 -4.09 7.33
CA ASN A 83 5.61 -4.01 6.35
C ASN A 83 6.52 -2.78 6.54
N HIS A 84 5.96 -1.61 6.92
CA HIS A 84 6.77 -0.42 7.27
C HIS A 84 7.72 -0.70 8.44
N ARG A 85 7.26 -1.42 9.46
CA ARG A 85 8.09 -1.81 10.61
C ARG A 85 9.18 -2.78 10.20
N ARG A 86 8.86 -3.78 9.37
CA ARG A 86 9.86 -4.69 8.81
C ARG A 86 10.96 -3.94 8.06
N GLU A 87 10.60 -3.00 7.20
CA GLU A 87 11.57 -2.18 6.47
C GLU A 87 12.38 -1.27 7.39
N ALA A 88 11.76 -0.68 8.41
CA ALA A 88 12.42 0.18 9.38
C ALA A 88 13.44 -0.55 10.26
N LEU A 89 13.33 -1.87 10.40
CA LEU A 89 14.28 -2.69 11.15
C LEU A 89 15.57 -3.01 10.38
N LYS A 90 15.59 -2.79 9.07
CA LYS A 90 16.80 -3.03 8.26
C LYS A 90 17.94 -2.14 8.75
N GLY A 91 19.09 -2.76 9.04
CA GLY A 91 20.27 -2.06 9.54
C GLY A 91 20.24 -1.70 11.04
N VAL A 92 19.16 -1.99 11.76
CA VAL A 92 19.14 -1.87 13.22
C VAL A 92 19.86 -3.06 13.86
N SER A 93 20.91 -2.80 14.62
CA SER A 93 21.71 -3.83 15.30
C SER A 93 21.57 -3.80 16.82
N GLU A 94 21.28 -2.64 17.39
CA GLU A 94 21.21 -2.40 18.83
C GLU A 94 19.79 -2.15 19.31
N CYS A 95 18.92 -3.14 19.14
CA CYS A 95 17.54 -3.05 19.59
C CYS A 95 17.17 -4.28 20.40
N ALA A 96 16.12 -4.14 21.18
CA ALA A 96 15.47 -5.25 21.87
C ALA A 96 14.88 -6.24 20.87
N ASP A 97 14.34 -7.34 21.38
CA ASP A 97 13.66 -8.34 20.60
C ASP A 97 12.40 -7.79 19.93
N ILE A 98 12.03 -8.40 18.83
CA ILE A 98 10.77 -8.16 18.14
C ILE A 98 9.83 -9.35 18.35
N LEU A 99 8.56 -9.07 18.48
CA LEU A 99 7.51 -10.06 18.36
C LEU A 99 7.13 -10.27 16.91
N ILE A 100 7.15 -11.53 16.48
CA ILE A 100 6.61 -11.93 15.19
C ILE A 100 5.51 -12.97 15.41
N ASP A 101 4.44 -12.88 14.63
CA ASP A 101 3.41 -13.90 14.53
C ASP A 101 3.52 -14.57 13.17
N ILE A 102 3.72 -15.87 13.14
CA ILE A 102 3.87 -16.65 11.91
C ILE A 102 2.68 -17.57 11.74
N MET A 103 1.92 -17.37 10.68
CA MET A 103 0.88 -18.27 10.23
C MET A 103 1.49 -19.33 9.29
N TRP A 104 1.40 -20.59 9.69
CA TRP A 104 2.02 -21.70 8.99
C TRP A 104 1.10 -22.40 8.01
N ARG A 105 1.66 -22.87 6.88
CA ARG A 105 0.94 -23.66 5.86
C ARG A 105 -0.30 -22.93 5.33
N SER A 106 -0.16 -21.64 5.12
CA SER A 106 -1.25 -20.78 4.67
C SER A 106 -1.31 -20.71 3.14
N THR A 107 -2.50 -20.48 2.66
CA THR A 107 -2.75 -20.04 1.28
C THR A 107 -2.81 -18.52 1.22
N ASP A 108 -2.72 -17.94 0.02
CA ASP A 108 -2.97 -16.50 -0.15
C ASP A 108 -4.36 -16.06 0.35
N GLU A 109 -5.36 -16.96 0.30
CA GLU A 109 -6.71 -16.66 0.79
C GLU A 109 -6.75 -16.58 2.32
N ASP A 110 -6.05 -17.51 3.03
CA ASP A 110 -5.93 -17.45 4.48
C ASP A 110 -5.24 -16.16 4.93
N VAL A 111 -4.16 -15.80 4.24
CA VAL A 111 -3.42 -14.54 4.50
C VAL A 111 -4.31 -13.32 4.30
N LYS A 112 -5.16 -13.32 3.28
CA LYS A 112 -6.09 -12.27 2.97
C LYS A 112 -7.18 -12.11 4.02
N GLU A 113 -7.76 -13.23 4.48
CA GLU A 113 -8.76 -13.20 5.54
C GLU A 113 -8.17 -12.63 6.84
N GLU A 114 -6.95 -13.06 7.19
CA GLU A 114 -6.26 -12.59 8.37
C GLU A 114 -5.86 -11.12 8.26
N PHE A 115 -5.37 -10.69 7.09
CA PHE A 115 -5.09 -9.29 6.81
C PHE A 115 -6.32 -8.39 7.01
N PHE A 116 -7.48 -8.80 6.49
CA PHE A 116 -8.72 -8.06 6.72
C PHE A 116 -9.15 -8.09 8.19
N ARG A 117 -8.95 -9.20 8.88
CA ARG A 117 -9.27 -9.31 10.32
C ARG A 117 -8.46 -8.32 11.14
N LEU A 118 -7.15 -8.20 10.89
CA LEU A 118 -6.26 -7.29 11.60
C LEU A 118 -6.58 -5.81 11.28
N ASN A 119 -7.00 -5.53 10.06
CA ASN A 119 -7.24 -4.17 9.59
C ASN A 119 -8.71 -3.71 9.68
N LYS A 120 -9.59 -4.47 10.35
CA LYS A 120 -11.01 -4.10 10.52
C LYS A 120 -11.24 -2.73 11.16
N CYS A 121 -10.33 -2.27 12.00
CA CYS A 121 -10.44 -0.98 12.70
C CYS A 121 -9.90 0.21 11.90
N VAL A 122 -9.18 -0.05 10.82
CA VAL A 122 -8.70 0.95 9.88
C VAL A 122 -9.27 0.56 8.54
N PRO A 123 -10.05 1.40 7.85
CA PRO A 123 -10.49 1.10 6.50
C PRO A 123 -9.25 0.97 5.62
N VAL A 124 -8.74 -0.25 5.51
CA VAL A 124 -7.82 -0.57 4.41
C VAL A 124 -8.70 -0.53 3.18
N PRO A 125 -8.45 0.36 2.24
CA PRO A 125 -9.21 0.33 1.01
C PRO A 125 -9.15 -1.09 0.45
N ASP A 126 -10.26 -1.65 -0.02
CA ASP A 126 -10.35 -2.95 -0.73
C ASP A 126 -9.39 -3.05 -1.93
N LEU A 127 -8.61 -2.01 -2.09
CA LEU A 127 -7.71 -1.66 -3.13
C LEU A 127 -6.68 -2.71 -3.46
N TYR A 128 -6.08 -3.26 -2.41
CA TYR A 128 -4.90 -4.10 -2.57
C TYR A 128 -5.24 -5.60 -2.51
N VAL A 129 -6.46 -5.95 -2.10
CA VAL A 129 -6.85 -7.35 -1.81
C VAL A 129 -8.16 -7.78 -2.48
N SER A 130 -8.50 -7.22 -3.63
CA SER A 130 -9.73 -7.61 -4.35
C SER A 130 -9.57 -8.93 -5.09
N ARG A 131 -10.60 -9.77 -5.00
CA ARG A 131 -10.66 -11.09 -5.68
C ARG A 131 -10.72 -11.02 -7.21
N GLU A 132 -11.09 -9.85 -7.78
CA GLU A 132 -11.49 -9.76 -9.18
C GLU A 132 -10.52 -9.02 -10.10
N VAL A 133 -9.49 -8.34 -9.56
CA VAL A 133 -8.60 -7.51 -10.38
C VAL A 133 -7.18 -8.06 -10.36
N VAL A 134 -6.78 -8.61 -11.49
CA VAL A 134 -5.40 -9.05 -11.79
C VAL A 134 -4.49 -7.84 -12.12
N VAL A 135 -4.70 -6.70 -11.47
CA VAL A 135 -3.80 -5.55 -11.61
C VAL A 135 -2.87 -5.54 -10.41
N GLU A 136 -1.60 -5.76 -10.63
CA GLU A 136 -0.60 -5.68 -9.58
C GLU A 136 -0.61 -4.29 -8.95
N ALA A 137 -0.65 -4.23 -7.61
CA ALA A 137 -0.62 -2.96 -6.88
C ALA A 137 0.58 -2.08 -7.27
N SER A 138 1.71 -2.70 -7.60
CA SER A 138 2.92 -2.04 -8.11
C SER A 138 2.66 -1.23 -9.39
N GLN A 139 1.88 -1.77 -10.33
CA GLN A 139 1.57 -1.11 -11.60
C GLN A 139 0.65 0.11 -11.39
N LEU A 140 -0.37 -0.02 -10.52
CA LEU A 140 -1.25 1.10 -10.17
C LEU A 140 -0.50 2.24 -9.48
N ILE A 141 0.44 1.89 -8.60
CA ILE A 141 1.26 2.88 -7.91
C ILE A 141 2.21 3.58 -8.88
N ALA A 142 2.87 2.85 -9.76
CA ALA A 142 3.70 3.44 -10.81
C ALA A 142 2.89 4.39 -11.71
N ALA A 143 1.67 4.01 -12.06
CA ALA A 143 0.74 4.86 -12.82
C ALA A 143 0.36 6.12 -12.05
N ARG A 144 -0.01 5.99 -10.75
CA ARG A 144 -0.26 7.14 -9.86
C ARG A 144 0.94 8.07 -9.79
N ASP A 145 2.14 7.53 -9.59
CA ASP A 145 3.35 8.32 -9.45
C ASP A 145 3.67 9.08 -10.73
N THR A 146 3.49 8.44 -11.87
CA THR A 146 3.61 9.06 -13.20
C THR A 146 2.61 10.21 -13.35
N PHE A 147 1.35 9.98 -12.98
CA PHE A 147 0.31 11.00 -12.99
C PHE A 147 0.63 12.16 -12.04
N CYS A 148 1.02 11.85 -10.80
CA CYS A 148 1.39 12.86 -9.80
C CYS A 148 2.61 13.70 -10.22
N LYS A 149 3.57 13.09 -10.91
CA LYS A 149 4.74 13.79 -11.45
C LYS A 149 4.34 14.72 -12.62
N LYS A 150 3.50 14.24 -13.54
CA LYS A 150 2.99 15.02 -14.69
C LYS A 150 2.24 16.27 -14.23
N TYR A 151 1.48 16.19 -13.15
CA TYR A 151 0.61 17.25 -12.63
C TYR A 151 1.02 17.75 -11.23
N ALA A 152 2.32 17.79 -10.94
CA ALA A 152 2.87 18.07 -9.61
C ALA A 152 2.38 19.40 -9.01
N MET A 153 2.13 20.42 -9.83
CA MET A 153 1.65 21.73 -9.37
C MET A 153 0.24 21.72 -8.76
N LEU A 154 -0.53 20.67 -9.01
CA LEU A 154 -1.88 20.49 -8.46
C LEU A 154 -1.94 19.45 -7.34
N LYS A 155 -0.81 18.83 -7.02
CA LYS A 155 -0.70 17.84 -5.93
C LYS A 155 -0.94 18.50 -4.57
N SER A 156 -1.75 17.87 -3.73
CA SER A 156 -2.06 18.34 -2.37
C SER A 156 -1.87 17.22 -1.36
N THR A 157 -1.45 17.56 -0.16
CA THR A 157 -1.40 16.66 1.00
C THR A 157 -2.74 16.57 1.73
N SER A 158 -3.67 17.50 1.43
CA SER A 158 -5.01 17.48 2.04
C SER A 158 -5.81 16.27 1.56
N ALA A 159 -6.50 15.59 2.48
CA ALA A 159 -7.46 14.54 2.14
C ALA A 159 -8.64 15.06 1.28
N ASN A 160 -8.87 16.37 1.30
CA ASN A 160 -10.00 17.01 0.61
C ASN A 160 -9.53 18.27 -0.14
N PRO A 161 -8.73 18.13 -1.22
CA PRO A 161 -8.14 19.26 -1.92
C PRO A 161 -9.18 20.15 -2.60
N HIS A 162 -8.84 21.42 -2.77
CA HIS A 162 -9.63 22.32 -3.59
C HIS A 162 -9.42 22.01 -5.09
N ARG A 163 -10.52 22.01 -5.86
CA ARG A 163 -10.47 21.77 -7.31
C ARG A 163 -9.57 22.79 -8.04
N PRO A 164 -8.84 22.36 -9.04
CA PRO A 164 -8.68 21.03 -9.62
C PRO A 164 -7.56 20.21 -8.96
N GLY A 165 -7.12 20.56 -7.73
CA GLY A 165 -6.11 19.83 -6.99
C GLY A 165 -6.58 18.41 -6.62
N PHE A 166 -5.60 17.52 -6.45
CA PHE A 166 -5.83 16.13 -6.11
C PHE A 166 -4.87 15.65 -5.00
N ASN A 167 -5.30 14.63 -4.28
CA ASN A 167 -4.48 13.92 -3.31
C ASN A 167 -4.00 12.59 -3.93
N PRO A 168 -2.72 12.19 -3.79
CA PRO A 168 -2.20 10.96 -4.37
C PRO A 168 -2.95 9.68 -3.98
N GLU A 169 -3.38 9.56 -2.72
CA GLU A 169 -4.18 8.42 -2.27
C GLU A 169 -5.58 8.42 -2.94
N GLY A 170 -6.17 9.60 -3.09
CA GLY A 170 -7.43 9.75 -3.82
C GLY A 170 -7.30 9.35 -5.29
N VAL A 171 -6.20 9.71 -5.95
CA VAL A 171 -5.90 9.30 -7.33
C VAL A 171 -5.76 7.78 -7.43
N LEU A 172 -5.06 7.16 -6.49
CA LEU A 172 -4.88 5.71 -6.47
C LEU A 172 -6.22 4.98 -6.32
N ASN A 173 -7.10 5.50 -5.44
CA ASN A 173 -8.44 4.97 -5.25
C ASN A 173 -9.27 5.11 -6.54
N ASP A 174 -9.21 6.27 -7.21
CA ASP A 174 -9.91 6.50 -8.46
C ASP A 174 -9.43 5.53 -9.57
N PHE A 175 -8.12 5.33 -9.68
CA PHE A 175 -7.53 4.42 -10.67
C PHE A 175 -7.97 2.98 -10.46
N LEU A 176 -8.02 2.55 -9.22
CA LEU A 176 -8.49 1.23 -8.90
C LEU A 176 -9.98 1.05 -9.19
N ASP A 177 -10.83 1.99 -8.76
CA ASP A 177 -12.27 1.93 -9.01
C ASP A 177 -12.53 1.82 -10.52
N ILE A 178 -11.81 2.61 -11.35
CA ILE A 178 -11.93 2.56 -12.81
C ILE A 178 -11.49 1.21 -13.36
N THR A 179 -10.31 0.71 -12.94
CA THR A 179 -9.79 -0.58 -13.44
C THR A 179 -10.69 -1.75 -13.06
N LYS A 180 -11.25 -1.74 -11.85
CA LYS A 180 -12.19 -2.76 -11.37
C LYS A 180 -13.51 -2.76 -12.16
N ILE A 181 -14.14 -1.58 -12.27
CA ILE A 181 -15.49 -1.46 -12.86
C ILE A 181 -15.43 -1.76 -14.34
N HIS A 182 -14.42 -1.25 -15.04
CA HIS A 182 -14.29 -1.46 -16.49
C HIS A 182 -13.47 -2.69 -16.86
N LYS A 183 -12.92 -3.43 -15.91
CA LYS A 183 -12.06 -4.61 -16.12
C LYS A 183 -10.92 -4.36 -17.11
N ILE A 184 -10.25 -3.23 -16.98
CA ILE A 184 -9.18 -2.77 -17.86
C ILE A 184 -7.80 -2.85 -17.19
N THR A 185 -6.76 -2.99 -18.02
CA THR A 185 -5.36 -2.92 -17.56
C THR A 185 -4.93 -1.50 -17.19
N VAL A 186 -3.79 -1.37 -16.52
CA VAL A 186 -3.22 -0.05 -16.18
C VAL A 186 -2.85 0.74 -17.44
N ASP A 187 -2.32 0.08 -18.46
CA ASP A 187 -1.99 0.73 -19.74
C ASP A 187 -3.22 1.30 -20.44
N GLU A 188 -4.31 0.54 -20.43
CA GLU A 188 -5.59 1.01 -20.97
C GLU A 188 -6.17 2.14 -20.12
N LEU A 189 -6.06 2.08 -18.78
CA LEU A 189 -6.42 3.17 -17.88
C LEU A 189 -5.68 4.47 -18.26
N MET A 190 -4.36 4.41 -18.42
CA MET A 190 -3.56 5.60 -18.73
C MET A 190 -3.96 6.23 -20.07
N LYS A 191 -4.24 5.43 -21.10
CA LYS A 191 -4.78 5.90 -22.38
C LYS A 191 -6.14 6.56 -22.22
N ARG A 192 -7.05 5.96 -21.44
CA ARG A 192 -8.39 6.52 -21.19
C ARG A 192 -8.31 7.81 -20.38
N LEU A 193 -7.38 7.93 -19.40
CA LEU A 193 -7.16 9.18 -18.66
C LEU A 193 -6.83 10.34 -19.59
N ASP A 194 -5.90 10.15 -20.55
CA ASP A 194 -5.56 11.21 -21.49
C ASP A 194 -6.74 11.56 -22.42
N LYS A 195 -7.50 10.56 -22.89
CA LYS A 195 -8.70 10.76 -23.73
C LYS A 195 -9.79 11.53 -22.97
N VAL A 196 -10.13 11.10 -21.77
CA VAL A 196 -11.17 11.73 -20.92
C VAL A 196 -10.72 13.16 -20.54
N ASN A 197 -9.44 13.34 -20.19
CA ASN A 197 -8.91 14.65 -19.88
C ASN A 197 -9.06 15.63 -21.08
N ALA A 198 -8.79 15.18 -22.30
CA ALA A 198 -8.97 15.97 -23.51
C ALA A 198 -10.46 16.29 -23.78
N GLN A 199 -11.36 15.34 -23.56
CA GLN A 199 -12.80 15.56 -23.68
C GLN A 199 -13.30 16.60 -22.67
N LEU A 200 -12.85 16.49 -21.41
CA LEU A 200 -13.20 17.45 -20.37
C LEU A 200 -12.66 18.86 -20.65
N ALA A 201 -11.50 18.98 -21.30
CA ALA A 201 -10.94 20.28 -21.70
C ALA A 201 -11.86 21.07 -22.65
N THR A 202 -12.68 20.38 -23.44
CA THR A 202 -13.65 20.99 -24.39
C THR A 202 -15.06 21.20 -23.80
N ARG A 203 -15.30 20.72 -22.59
CA ARG A 203 -16.61 20.78 -21.94
C ARG A 203 -16.99 22.23 -21.60
N ASN A 204 -18.31 22.52 -21.57
CA ASN A 204 -18.82 23.83 -21.19
C ASN A 204 -18.40 24.21 -19.75
N ARG A 205 -17.70 25.33 -19.62
CA ARG A 205 -17.03 25.79 -18.39
C ARG A 205 -17.90 26.69 -17.52
N LYS A 206 -19.16 27.00 -17.88
CA LYS A 206 -20.05 27.95 -17.18
C LYS A 206 -20.23 27.66 -15.68
N LYS A 207 -20.01 26.42 -15.25
CA LYS A 207 -20.12 26.00 -13.85
C LYS A 207 -18.80 26.01 -13.08
N LEU A 208 -17.70 26.39 -13.69
CA LEU A 208 -16.39 26.47 -13.06
C LEU A 208 -16.08 27.92 -12.68
N SER A 209 -15.39 28.11 -11.55
CA SER A 209 -14.85 29.43 -11.21
C SER A 209 -13.62 29.75 -12.07
N GLU A 210 -13.35 31.02 -12.27
CA GLU A 210 -12.19 31.51 -13.04
C GLU A 210 -10.86 30.92 -12.53
N ASN A 211 -10.67 30.85 -11.21
CA ASN A 211 -9.49 30.27 -10.57
C ASN A 211 -9.31 28.77 -10.93
N VAL A 212 -10.40 27.99 -11.01
CA VAL A 212 -10.32 26.58 -11.43
C VAL A 212 -9.94 26.49 -12.90
N ILE A 213 -10.53 27.31 -13.76
CA ILE A 213 -10.24 27.35 -15.20
C ILE A 213 -8.77 27.71 -15.42
N GLU A 214 -8.28 28.76 -14.80
CA GLU A 214 -6.88 29.21 -14.90
C GLU A 214 -5.89 28.10 -14.50
N LYS A 215 -6.16 27.40 -13.38
CA LYS A 215 -5.33 26.28 -12.92
C LYS A 215 -5.36 25.11 -13.89
N CYS A 216 -6.52 24.78 -14.45
CA CYS A 216 -6.66 23.72 -15.46
C CYS A 216 -5.90 24.07 -16.75
N GLU A 217 -5.99 25.31 -17.21
CA GLU A 217 -5.27 25.78 -18.40
C GLU A 217 -3.76 25.76 -18.20
N LYS A 218 -3.27 26.21 -17.05
CA LYS A 218 -1.83 26.19 -16.72
C LYS A 218 -1.27 24.77 -16.58
N SER A 219 -2.05 23.84 -16.04
CA SER A 219 -1.60 22.48 -15.77
C SER A 219 -1.91 21.49 -16.88
N GLY A 220 -2.90 21.78 -17.72
CA GLY A 220 -3.47 20.84 -18.69
C GLY A 220 -4.34 19.75 -18.06
N LEU A 221 -4.62 19.82 -16.74
CA LEU A 221 -5.44 18.81 -16.03
C LEU A 221 -6.87 19.29 -15.85
N TRP A 222 -7.82 18.59 -16.47
CA TRP A 222 -9.26 18.85 -16.39
C TRP A 222 -10.05 17.77 -15.64
N LEU A 223 -9.43 16.62 -15.37
CA LEU A 223 -10.08 15.48 -14.74
C LEU A 223 -10.75 15.80 -13.39
N TYR A 224 -10.17 16.69 -12.60
CA TYR A 224 -10.68 17.11 -11.29
C TYR A 224 -11.33 18.50 -11.29
N ALA A 225 -11.64 19.06 -12.46
CA ALA A 225 -12.23 20.40 -12.56
C ALA A 225 -13.65 20.48 -12.01
N TRP A 226 -14.48 19.48 -12.28
CA TRP A 226 -15.90 19.44 -11.87
C TRP A 226 -16.13 18.71 -10.57
N ASN A 227 -15.38 17.64 -10.32
CA ASN A 227 -15.53 16.77 -9.15
C ASN A 227 -14.22 16.60 -8.41
N LYS A 228 -14.26 16.24 -7.13
CA LYS A 228 -13.08 15.93 -6.31
C LYS A 228 -12.57 14.49 -6.51
N ARG A 229 -13.39 13.64 -7.14
CA ARG A 229 -13.09 12.27 -7.52
C ARG A 229 -13.36 12.11 -9.02
N LEU A 230 -12.66 11.18 -9.66
CA LEU A 230 -12.92 10.86 -11.06
C LEU A 230 -14.31 10.24 -11.20
N ASN A 231 -15.04 10.66 -12.22
CA ASN A 231 -16.33 10.04 -12.53
C ASN A 231 -16.07 8.75 -13.34
N VAL A 232 -16.19 7.62 -12.68
CA VAL A 232 -15.91 6.30 -13.27
C VAL A 232 -16.67 6.07 -14.58
N LEU A 233 -17.91 6.57 -14.68
CA LEU A 233 -18.73 6.41 -15.89
C LEU A 233 -18.16 7.10 -17.13
N GLU A 234 -17.27 8.07 -16.98
CA GLU A 234 -16.63 8.76 -18.10
C GLU A 234 -15.49 7.89 -18.74
N PHE A 235 -15.16 6.76 -18.12
CA PHE A 235 -14.11 5.85 -18.56
C PHE A 235 -14.65 4.58 -19.26
N ALA A 236 -15.92 4.53 -19.56
CA ALA A 236 -16.55 3.41 -20.26
C ALA A 236 -16.04 3.23 -21.71
#